data_c46b8c290e8e1396bdcb3bef90456419
#
_entry.id   c46b8c290e8e1396bdcb3bef90456419
#
_cell.length_a   1.000
_cell.length_b   1.000
_cell.length_c   1.000
_cell.angle_alpha   90.00
_cell.angle_beta   90.00
_cell.angle_gamma   90.00
#
_symmetry.space_group_name_H-M   'P 1'
#
loop_
_entity.id
_entity.type
_entity.pdbx_description
1 polymer ?
#
loop_
_entity_poly.entity_id
_entity_poly.type
_entity_poly.pdbx_seq_one_letter_code
_entity_poly.pdbx_strand_id
1 'polypeptide(L)'
;MPEDRLDEALNQIRKESVPAEELAAAKARVWEKLAGTSSPACAEFRPALPAYLAGELEFGRRLLLEDHLSRCPSCRKAWVELRGERKVAVMPAPRRPRAIPRWAKWAVAASLAALAVYLGSGPADRALAPSGPRATLVAASGEVDRVPQGRIPLGAAINEGEILRTAMGARALLRLADGSLVEVNERTELAFESTFTRRTIRLNRGDIIVQAAPQRFGRLQVWTRDSVASVKGTVFAVSSGLAGSLVSVIEGAVQVRQPRGQRLLRRGQAAASTPALDGISVERTIAWSENAEKYYALLGELAAIEKSVAATHSPAVRTQSSLLPYLPAGSLVYVALPNLGPAIGQTVALIEQRAAQSAVLREWWTSQQTLQLKEFV
;
A
#
# COMPACT_ATOMS: atom_id res chain seq x y z
N MET A 1 -28.22 -1.22 -41.15
CA MET A 1 -28.50 -0.14 -42.08
C MET A 1 -29.30 1.06 -41.56
N PRO A 2 -29.80 1.13 -40.31
CA PRO A 2 -30.18 2.41 -39.70
C PRO A 2 -29.02 3.17 -39.06
N GLU A 3 -27.90 2.51 -38.71
CA GLU A 3 -26.74 3.12 -38.05
C GLU A 3 -25.97 4.08 -38.95
N ASP A 4 -25.86 3.79 -40.24
CA ASP A 4 -25.17 4.66 -41.22
C ASP A 4 -25.81 6.03 -41.39
N ARG A 5 -27.15 6.12 -41.27
CA ARG A 5 -27.89 7.38 -41.36
C ARG A 5 -27.71 8.27 -40.12
N LEU A 6 -27.56 7.66 -38.95
CA LEU A 6 -27.32 8.39 -37.72
C LEU A 6 -25.91 9.00 -37.70
N ASP A 7 -24.92 8.22 -38.12
CA ASP A 7 -23.53 8.68 -38.20
C ASP A 7 -23.37 9.77 -39.27
N GLU A 8 -24.08 9.69 -40.37
CA GLU A 8 -24.08 10.72 -41.42
C GLU A 8 -24.71 12.03 -40.91
N ALA A 9 -25.85 11.94 -40.18
CA ALA A 9 -26.49 13.08 -39.55
C ALA A 9 -25.63 13.73 -38.45
N LEU A 10 -24.98 12.93 -37.61
CA LEU A 10 -24.05 13.42 -36.60
C LEU A 10 -22.82 14.08 -37.20
N ASN A 11 -22.31 13.58 -38.32
CA ASN A 11 -21.21 14.19 -39.04
C ASN A 11 -21.59 15.49 -39.78
N GLN A 12 -22.84 15.63 -40.23
CA GLN A 12 -23.39 16.89 -40.74
C GLN A 12 -23.47 17.94 -39.65
N ILE A 13 -24.04 17.60 -38.49
CA ILE A 13 -24.15 18.51 -37.32
C ILE A 13 -22.76 18.95 -36.82
N ARG A 14 -21.77 18.05 -36.85
CA ARG A 14 -20.37 18.37 -36.48
C ARG A 14 -19.69 19.34 -37.43
N LYS A 15 -20.09 19.38 -38.68
CA LYS A 15 -19.52 20.25 -39.73
C LYS A 15 -20.21 21.60 -39.80
N GLU A 16 -21.40 21.77 -39.19
CA GLU A 16 -22.06 23.06 -39.13
C GLU A 16 -21.33 24.00 -38.17
N SER A 17 -20.62 24.95 -38.71
CA SER A 17 -20.06 26.07 -37.94
C SER A 17 -21.10 27.19 -37.91
N VAL A 18 -21.72 27.41 -36.77
CA VAL A 18 -22.63 28.56 -36.58
C VAL A 18 -21.78 29.83 -36.55
N PRO A 19 -22.11 30.84 -37.35
CA PRO A 19 -21.41 32.13 -37.34
C PRO A 19 -21.46 32.74 -35.93
N ALA A 20 -20.35 33.37 -35.53
CA ALA A 20 -20.23 33.94 -34.18
C ALA A 20 -21.32 34.97 -33.85
N GLU A 21 -21.81 35.72 -34.88
CA GLU A 21 -22.93 36.67 -34.74
C GLU A 21 -24.25 35.98 -34.45
N GLU A 22 -24.57 34.85 -35.10
CA GLU A 22 -25.83 34.12 -34.81
C GLU A 22 -25.79 33.47 -33.43
N LEU A 23 -24.62 32.99 -32.99
CA LEU A 23 -24.42 32.43 -31.66
C LEU A 23 -24.59 33.53 -30.60
N ALA A 24 -24.07 34.76 -30.84
CA ALA A 24 -24.24 35.90 -29.96
C ALA A 24 -25.71 36.33 -29.88
N ALA A 25 -26.41 36.38 -31.02
CA ALA A 25 -27.83 36.72 -31.08
C ALA A 25 -28.71 35.67 -30.39
N ALA A 26 -28.40 34.39 -30.54
CA ALA A 26 -29.08 33.30 -29.84
C ALA A 26 -28.86 33.38 -28.34
N LYS A 27 -27.64 33.62 -27.88
CA LYS A 27 -27.33 33.85 -26.48
C LYS A 27 -28.10 35.03 -25.89
N ALA A 28 -28.15 36.16 -26.63
CA ALA A 28 -28.90 37.35 -26.18
C ALA A 28 -30.39 37.06 -25.97
N ARG A 29 -31.03 36.34 -26.94
CA ARG A 29 -32.46 35.93 -26.83
C ARG A 29 -32.71 35.01 -25.65
N VAL A 30 -31.82 34.05 -25.39
CA VAL A 30 -31.93 33.13 -24.26
C VAL A 30 -31.78 33.92 -22.93
N TRP A 31 -30.83 34.84 -22.87
CA TRP A 31 -30.62 35.68 -21.70
C TRP A 31 -31.80 36.62 -21.44
N GLU A 32 -32.39 37.19 -22.46
CA GLU A 32 -33.59 38.06 -22.37
C GLU A 32 -34.78 37.26 -21.81
N LYS A 33 -35.02 36.04 -22.27
CA LYS A 33 -36.06 35.17 -21.71
C LYS A 33 -35.79 34.78 -20.28
N LEU A 34 -34.54 34.46 -19.92
CA LEU A 34 -34.16 34.10 -18.56
C LEU A 34 -34.20 35.27 -17.59
N ALA A 35 -33.85 36.49 -18.06
CA ALA A 35 -33.88 37.70 -17.26
C ALA A 35 -35.31 38.25 -17.06
N GLY A 36 -36.25 37.92 -17.96
CA GLY A 36 -37.66 38.34 -17.87
C GLY A 36 -38.53 37.53 -16.90
N THR A 37 -38.07 36.41 -16.37
CA THR A 37 -38.79 35.62 -15.37
C THR A 37 -38.53 36.15 -13.96
N SER A 38 -39.23 37.25 -13.58
CA SER A 38 -39.28 37.67 -12.19
C SER A 38 -40.25 36.77 -11.41
N SER A 39 -39.74 35.96 -10.52
CA SER A 39 -40.55 35.21 -9.54
C SER A 39 -41.18 36.18 -8.52
N PRO A 40 -42.40 35.92 -7.98
CA PRO A 40 -42.98 36.73 -6.90
C PRO A 40 -42.02 36.93 -5.71
N ALA A 41 -41.17 35.97 -5.44
CA ALA A 41 -40.11 36.00 -4.43
C ALA A 41 -39.05 37.10 -4.71
N CYS A 42 -38.87 37.57 -5.96
CA CYS A 42 -37.92 38.64 -6.26
C CYS A 42 -38.33 39.98 -5.62
N ALA A 43 -39.63 40.25 -5.45
CA ALA A 43 -40.14 41.45 -4.82
C ALA A 43 -39.77 41.50 -3.31
N GLU A 44 -39.68 40.34 -2.68
CA GLU A 44 -39.33 40.20 -1.27
C GLU A 44 -37.80 40.24 -1.06
N PHE A 45 -37.03 39.62 -1.91
CA PHE A 45 -35.58 39.50 -1.70
C PHE A 45 -34.76 40.68 -2.28
N ARG A 46 -35.25 41.40 -3.29
CA ARG A 46 -34.53 42.53 -3.88
C ARG A 46 -34.24 43.65 -2.87
N PRO A 47 -35.16 44.07 -2.01
CA PRO A 47 -34.90 45.07 -1.00
C PRO A 47 -33.89 44.64 0.08
N ALA A 48 -33.71 43.34 0.26
CA ALA A 48 -32.79 42.79 1.26
C ALA A 48 -31.33 42.72 0.76
N LEU A 49 -31.06 42.93 -0.53
CA LEU A 49 -29.70 42.87 -1.10
C LEU A 49 -28.70 43.83 -0.49
N PRO A 50 -29.06 45.12 -0.19
CA PRO A 50 -28.14 46.07 0.49
C PRO A 50 -27.75 45.61 1.89
N ALA A 51 -28.71 45.14 2.70
CA ALA A 51 -28.46 44.61 4.04
C ALA A 51 -27.63 43.32 4.01
N TYR A 52 -27.82 42.48 3.00
CA TYR A 52 -26.99 41.32 2.76
C TYR A 52 -25.52 41.68 2.47
N LEU A 53 -25.31 42.72 1.63
CA LEU A 53 -23.98 43.25 1.33
C LEU A 53 -23.31 43.91 2.54
N ALA A 54 -24.11 44.47 3.47
CA ALA A 54 -23.61 45.03 4.72
C ALA A 54 -23.32 43.96 5.80
N GLY A 55 -23.80 42.73 5.61
CA GLY A 55 -23.65 41.65 6.61
C GLY A 55 -24.66 41.74 7.76
N GLU A 56 -25.72 42.54 7.60
CA GLU A 56 -26.70 42.88 8.65
C GLU A 56 -27.94 41.97 8.64
N LEU A 57 -27.98 40.97 7.74
CA LEU A 57 -29.08 40.04 7.64
C LEU A 57 -28.99 38.92 8.69
N GLU A 58 -30.11 38.63 9.36
CA GLU A 58 -30.28 37.53 10.27
C GLU A 58 -30.01 36.19 9.54
N PHE A 59 -29.44 35.21 10.23
CA PHE A 59 -28.96 33.94 9.66
C PHE A 59 -30.03 33.25 8.81
N GLY A 60 -31.27 33.13 9.29
CA GLY A 60 -32.35 32.45 8.54
C GLY A 60 -32.70 33.14 7.22
N ARG A 61 -32.79 34.49 7.27
CA ARG A 61 -33.10 35.32 6.09
C ARG A 61 -31.95 35.34 5.08
N ARG A 62 -30.73 35.31 5.58
CA ARG A 62 -29.52 35.19 4.76
C ARG A 62 -29.51 33.90 3.96
N LEU A 63 -29.78 32.74 4.59
CA LEU A 63 -29.82 31.45 3.95
C LEU A 63 -30.87 31.40 2.83
N LEU A 64 -32.06 31.92 3.08
CA LEU A 64 -33.14 32.01 2.08
C LEU A 64 -32.75 32.89 0.90
N LEU A 65 -32.11 34.03 1.15
CA LEU A 65 -31.61 34.91 0.09
C LEU A 65 -30.50 34.24 -0.73
N GLU A 66 -29.57 33.53 -0.11
CA GLU A 66 -28.51 32.81 -0.79
C GLU A 66 -29.09 31.67 -1.69
N ASP A 67 -30.08 30.96 -1.19
CA ASP A 67 -30.79 29.95 -2.00
C ASP A 67 -31.54 30.61 -3.19
N HIS A 68 -32.21 31.74 -2.96
CA HIS A 68 -32.86 32.48 -4.03
C HIS A 68 -31.86 33.04 -5.06
N LEU A 69 -30.73 33.58 -4.65
CA LEU A 69 -29.67 34.05 -5.55
C LEU A 69 -29.04 32.93 -6.35
N SER A 70 -29.00 31.68 -5.84
CA SER A 70 -28.53 30.55 -6.57
C SER A 70 -29.41 30.18 -7.76
N ARG A 71 -30.73 30.41 -7.65
CA ARG A 71 -31.76 30.03 -8.61
C ARG A 71 -32.29 31.18 -9.48
N CYS A 72 -32.17 32.42 -9.04
CA CYS A 72 -32.74 33.55 -9.75
C CYS A 72 -31.70 34.42 -10.46
N PRO A 73 -31.64 34.40 -11.82
CA PRO A 73 -30.67 35.20 -12.58
C PRO A 73 -30.86 36.72 -12.42
N SER A 74 -32.12 37.19 -12.33
CA SER A 74 -32.43 38.61 -12.21
C SER A 74 -31.96 39.22 -10.89
N CYS A 75 -32.13 38.51 -9.76
CA CYS A 75 -31.64 38.96 -8.46
C CYS A 75 -30.13 38.84 -8.35
N ARG A 76 -29.53 37.84 -9.00
CA ARG A 76 -28.07 37.72 -9.09
C ARG A 76 -27.44 38.86 -9.87
N LYS A 77 -28.09 39.30 -10.97
CA LYS A 77 -27.64 40.48 -11.72
C LYS A 77 -27.69 41.74 -10.88
N ALA A 78 -28.82 42.00 -10.19
CA ALA A 78 -28.99 43.13 -9.29
C ALA A 78 -27.97 43.12 -8.14
N TRP A 79 -27.67 41.96 -7.58
CA TRP A 79 -26.63 41.79 -6.55
C TRP A 79 -25.21 42.12 -7.08
N VAL A 80 -24.88 41.72 -8.29
CA VAL A 80 -23.59 42.03 -8.92
C VAL A 80 -23.47 43.53 -9.21
N GLU A 81 -24.53 44.18 -9.68
CA GLU A 81 -24.57 45.59 -9.94
C GLU A 81 -24.36 46.41 -8.66
N LEU A 82 -25.09 46.08 -7.57
CA LEU A 82 -24.91 46.71 -6.26
C LEU A 82 -23.51 46.48 -5.68
N ARG A 83 -22.91 45.34 -5.94
CA ARG A 83 -21.53 45.04 -5.54
C ARG A 83 -20.50 45.87 -6.32
N GLY A 84 -20.77 46.12 -7.61
CA GLY A 84 -19.92 46.92 -8.48
C GLY A 84 -19.92 48.42 -8.14
N GLU A 85 -21.01 48.94 -7.58
CA GLU A 85 -21.11 50.34 -7.14
C GLU A 85 -20.32 50.63 -5.85
N ARG A 86 -20.03 49.61 -5.03
CA ARG A 86 -19.05 49.77 -3.95
C ARG A 86 -17.68 49.94 -4.60
N LYS A 87 -17.14 51.18 -4.51
CA LYS A 87 -15.74 51.47 -4.87
C LYS A 87 -14.88 50.41 -4.19
N VAL A 88 -14.49 49.44 -4.95
CA VAL A 88 -13.46 48.46 -4.53
C VAL A 88 -12.27 49.35 -4.23
N ALA A 89 -11.89 49.49 -2.96
CA ALA A 89 -10.58 49.99 -2.61
C ALA A 89 -9.62 49.17 -3.45
N VAL A 90 -8.94 49.83 -4.38
CA VAL A 90 -7.95 49.15 -5.22
C VAL A 90 -6.92 48.61 -4.26
N MET A 91 -7.09 47.36 -3.90
CA MET A 91 -6.01 46.65 -3.21
C MET A 91 -4.79 46.78 -4.12
N PRO A 92 -3.66 47.26 -3.60
CA PRO A 92 -2.44 47.31 -4.39
C PRO A 92 -2.30 45.94 -5.04
N ALA A 93 -2.15 45.94 -6.37
CA ALA A 93 -2.11 44.73 -7.15
C ALA A 93 -1.24 43.69 -6.41
N PRO A 94 -1.72 42.45 -6.17
CA PRO A 94 -0.92 41.46 -5.44
C PRO A 94 0.43 41.44 -6.15
N ARG A 95 1.46 41.84 -5.43
CA ARG A 95 2.83 41.77 -5.96
C ARG A 95 2.94 40.38 -6.57
N ARG A 96 3.03 40.33 -7.91
CA ARG A 96 3.15 39.03 -8.62
C ARG A 96 4.14 38.21 -7.80
N PRO A 97 3.76 37.04 -7.31
CA PRO A 97 4.72 36.23 -6.54
C PRO A 97 5.96 36.18 -7.43
N ARG A 98 7.06 36.65 -6.90
CA ARG A 98 8.34 36.62 -7.65
C ARG A 98 8.45 35.20 -8.17
N ALA A 99 8.42 35.06 -9.48
CA ALA A 99 8.49 33.74 -10.10
C ALA A 99 9.67 33.03 -9.47
N ILE A 100 9.39 31.96 -8.72
CA ILE A 100 10.43 31.20 -8.03
C ILE A 100 11.44 30.83 -9.11
N PRO A 101 12.65 31.36 -9.07
CA PRO A 101 13.62 31.14 -10.15
C PRO A 101 13.80 29.64 -10.34
N ARG A 102 13.93 29.21 -11.58
CA ARG A 102 13.98 27.75 -11.90
C ARG A 102 15.00 26.99 -11.03
N TRP A 103 16.09 27.65 -10.64
CA TRP A 103 17.08 27.05 -9.74
C TRP A 103 16.51 26.79 -8.32
N ALA A 104 15.56 27.57 -7.82
CA ALA A 104 14.96 27.34 -6.50
C ALA A 104 14.11 26.05 -6.46
N LYS A 105 13.50 25.65 -7.58
CA LYS A 105 12.84 24.34 -7.70
C LYS A 105 13.85 23.21 -7.60
N TRP A 106 15.01 23.38 -8.21
CA TRP A 106 16.11 22.42 -8.09
C TRP A 106 16.72 22.41 -6.70
N ALA A 107 16.82 23.56 -6.03
CA ALA A 107 17.28 23.64 -4.64
C ALA A 107 16.32 22.91 -3.69
N VAL A 108 15.00 23.04 -3.85
CA VAL A 108 14.02 22.30 -3.08
C VAL A 108 14.11 20.80 -3.38
N ALA A 109 14.22 20.41 -4.65
CA ALA A 109 14.38 19.01 -5.02
C ALA A 109 15.69 18.41 -4.45
N ALA A 110 16.79 19.17 -4.51
CA ALA A 110 18.08 18.77 -3.93
C ALA A 110 18.01 18.67 -2.40
N SER A 111 17.28 19.58 -1.73
CA SER A 111 17.08 19.53 -0.28
C SER A 111 16.23 18.32 0.14
N LEU A 112 15.17 18.01 -0.61
CA LEU A 112 14.36 16.81 -0.38
C LEU A 112 15.16 15.53 -0.65
N ALA A 113 15.99 15.52 -1.69
CA ALA A 113 16.87 14.39 -1.98
C ALA A 113 17.94 14.23 -0.88
N ALA A 114 18.57 15.32 -0.43
CA ALA A 114 19.51 15.30 0.66
C ALA A 114 18.87 14.86 1.98
N LEU A 115 17.63 15.29 2.25
CA LEU A 115 16.85 14.84 3.40
C LEU A 115 16.53 13.35 3.29
N ALA A 116 16.14 12.86 2.13
CA ALA A 116 15.88 11.44 1.88
C ALA A 116 17.16 10.59 2.08
N VAL A 117 18.30 11.07 1.61
CA VAL A 117 19.62 10.45 1.85
C VAL A 117 19.98 10.50 3.33
N TYR A 118 19.75 11.63 3.99
CA TYR A 118 20.01 11.79 5.43
C TYR A 118 19.13 10.89 6.28
N LEU A 119 17.82 10.81 6.00
CA LEU A 119 16.89 9.91 6.68
C LEU A 119 17.18 8.42 6.39
N GLY A 120 17.71 8.11 5.21
CA GLY A 120 18.22 6.79 4.85
C GLY A 120 19.63 6.52 5.40
N SER A 121 20.31 7.51 5.95
CA SER A 121 21.64 7.36 6.57
C SER A 121 21.51 6.75 7.98
N GLY A 122 22.44 5.84 8.33
CA GLY A 122 22.37 5.08 9.58
C GLY A 122 22.18 5.89 10.87
N PRO A 123 22.76 7.08 11.04
CA PRO A 123 22.56 7.91 12.23
C PRO A 123 21.14 8.42 12.42
N ALA A 124 20.53 8.94 11.35
CA ALA A 124 19.16 9.44 11.40
C ALA A 124 18.16 8.30 11.56
N ASP A 125 18.37 7.17 10.86
CA ASP A 125 17.55 5.98 10.96
C ASP A 125 17.55 5.41 12.40
N ARG A 126 18.67 5.50 13.11
CA ARG A 126 18.77 5.16 14.53
C ARG A 126 18.10 6.17 15.45
N ALA A 127 18.29 7.47 15.21
CA ALA A 127 17.69 8.53 16.02
C ALA A 127 16.16 8.52 15.98
N LEU A 128 15.58 8.10 14.87
CA LEU A 128 14.15 7.96 14.66
C LEU A 128 13.62 6.55 14.99
N ALA A 129 14.47 5.68 15.55
CA ALA A 129 14.05 4.34 15.94
C ALA A 129 12.91 4.40 16.97
N PRO A 130 11.89 3.51 16.87
CA PRO A 130 10.84 3.45 17.86
C PRO A 130 11.40 3.25 19.26
N SER A 131 10.86 3.91 20.25
CA SER A 131 11.18 3.67 21.66
C SER A 131 10.41 2.44 22.19
N GLY A 132 10.94 1.77 23.23
CA GLY A 132 10.29 0.65 23.90
C GLY A 132 10.89 -0.72 23.59
N PRO A 133 10.28 -1.80 24.12
CA PRO A 133 10.77 -3.16 23.96
C PRO A 133 10.68 -3.63 22.50
N ARG A 134 11.63 -4.45 22.10
CA ARG A 134 11.72 -4.99 20.73
C ARG A 134 10.90 -6.26 20.56
N ALA A 135 10.84 -7.06 21.65
CA ALA A 135 10.04 -8.27 21.69
C ALA A 135 9.52 -8.54 23.10
N THR A 136 8.59 -9.46 23.21
CA THR A 136 8.03 -9.96 24.48
C THR A 136 8.04 -11.49 24.44
N LEU A 137 8.46 -12.13 25.53
CA LEU A 137 8.41 -13.58 25.67
C LEU A 137 6.96 -14.01 25.93
N VAL A 138 6.32 -14.64 24.94
CA VAL A 138 4.92 -15.06 25.00
C VAL A 138 4.75 -16.44 25.63
N ALA A 139 5.62 -17.37 25.23
CA ALA A 139 5.62 -18.73 25.75
C ALA A 139 7.06 -19.24 25.80
N ALA A 140 7.32 -20.12 26.75
CA ALA A 140 8.60 -20.81 26.86
C ALA A 140 8.39 -22.22 27.43
N SER A 141 9.14 -23.16 26.88
CA SER A 141 9.32 -24.51 27.39
C SER A 141 10.79 -24.66 27.72
N GLY A 142 11.12 -24.91 29.01
CA GLY A 142 12.50 -24.96 29.48
C GLY A 142 13.09 -23.59 29.86
N GLU A 143 14.40 -23.50 29.89
CA GLU A 143 15.13 -22.31 30.34
C GLU A 143 15.42 -21.35 29.22
N VAL A 144 15.02 -20.09 29.43
CA VAL A 144 15.30 -18.97 28.53
C VAL A 144 15.97 -17.89 29.35
N ASP A 145 17.19 -17.54 28.95
CA ASP A 145 18.04 -16.61 29.65
C ASP A 145 18.27 -15.33 28.86
N ARG A 146 18.38 -14.25 29.58
CA ARG A 146 18.92 -12.99 29.09
C ARG A 146 20.36 -12.85 29.55
N VAL A 147 21.29 -12.68 28.65
CA VAL A 147 22.69 -12.54 28.98
C VAL A 147 23.02 -11.06 29.21
N PRO A 148 23.64 -10.67 30.37
CA PRO A 148 24.14 -11.50 31.46
C PRO A 148 23.14 -11.72 32.63
N GLN A 149 21.89 -11.22 32.56
CA GLN A 149 20.98 -11.13 33.70
C GLN A 149 20.37 -12.48 34.17
N GLY A 150 20.48 -13.55 33.38
CA GLY A 150 19.93 -14.86 33.70
C GLY A 150 18.47 -15.05 33.26
N ARG A 151 17.79 -15.98 33.90
CA ARG A 151 16.45 -16.46 33.51
C ARG A 151 15.39 -15.36 33.45
N ILE A 152 14.58 -15.34 32.40
CA ILE A 152 13.50 -14.38 32.24
C ILE A 152 12.12 -15.02 32.41
N PRO A 153 11.15 -14.33 33.06
CA PRO A 153 9.78 -14.82 33.21
C PRO A 153 8.99 -14.64 31.91
N LEU A 154 7.87 -15.38 31.81
CA LEU A 154 6.89 -15.14 30.76
C LEU A 154 6.35 -13.70 30.85
N GLY A 155 6.10 -13.09 29.73
CA GLY A 155 5.71 -11.69 29.59
C GLY A 155 6.86 -10.70 29.69
N ALA A 156 8.11 -11.16 29.92
CA ALA A 156 9.26 -10.29 29.98
C ALA A 156 9.48 -9.53 28.64
N ALA A 157 9.70 -8.25 28.78
CA ALA A 157 10.10 -7.40 27.67
C ALA A 157 11.58 -7.58 27.34
N ILE A 158 11.91 -7.65 26.06
CA ILE A 158 13.27 -7.78 25.55
C ILE A 158 13.60 -6.47 24.83
N ASN A 159 14.63 -5.81 25.31
CA ASN A 159 15.08 -4.52 24.78
C ASN A 159 16.13 -4.68 23.67
N GLU A 160 16.45 -3.56 23.04
CA GLU A 160 17.46 -3.53 21.99
C GLU A 160 18.83 -3.96 22.50
N GLY A 161 19.51 -4.82 21.75
CA GLY A 161 20.86 -5.30 22.06
C GLY A 161 20.93 -6.36 23.17
N GLU A 162 19.81 -6.66 23.86
CA GLU A 162 19.78 -7.77 24.83
C GLU A 162 19.91 -9.11 24.10
N ILE A 163 20.80 -9.96 24.57
CA ILE A 163 21.02 -11.29 24.02
C ILE A 163 20.12 -12.28 24.74
N LEU A 164 19.26 -12.94 23.97
CA LEU A 164 18.42 -14.03 24.44
C LEU A 164 19.08 -15.37 24.09
N ARG A 165 19.07 -16.31 25.04
CA ARG A 165 19.61 -17.65 24.85
C ARG A 165 18.62 -18.71 25.37
N THR A 166 18.37 -19.73 24.55
CA THR A 166 17.61 -20.93 24.97
C THR A 166 18.57 -22.05 25.35
N ALA A 167 18.28 -22.74 26.45
CA ALA A 167 19.03 -23.92 26.89
C ALA A 167 18.76 -25.14 25.97
N MET A 168 19.44 -26.24 26.28
CA MET A 168 19.17 -27.53 25.63
C MET A 168 17.77 -28.01 26.01
N GLY A 169 16.97 -28.48 25.04
CA GLY A 169 15.58 -28.87 25.19
C GLY A 169 14.60 -27.71 25.39
N ALA A 170 15.09 -26.47 25.49
CA ALA A 170 14.23 -25.31 25.67
C ALA A 170 13.75 -24.73 24.34
N ARG A 171 12.54 -24.20 24.34
CA ARG A 171 11.94 -23.46 23.22
C ARG A 171 11.28 -22.20 23.69
N ALA A 172 11.19 -21.20 22.85
CA ALA A 172 10.53 -19.95 23.14
C ALA A 172 9.68 -19.44 21.98
N LEU A 173 8.62 -18.74 22.31
CA LEU A 173 7.81 -17.98 21.38
C LEU A 173 7.91 -16.50 21.76
N LEU A 174 8.41 -15.71 20.84
CA LEU A 174 8.58 -14.27 21.03
C LEU A 174 7.60 -13.53 20.12
N ARG A 175 7.02 -12.46 20.63
CA ARG A 175 6.22 -11.52 19.86
C ARG A 175 7.00 -10.21 19.71
N LEU A 176 7.24 -9.79 18.49
CA LEU A 176 7.86 -8.51 18.19
C LEU A 176 6.85 -7.37 18.32
N ALA A 177 7.35 -6.13 18.45
CA ALA A 177 6.54 -4.93 18.57
C ALA A 177 5.62 -4.67 17.35
N ASP A 178 5.95 -5.23 16.17
CA ASP A 178 5.13 -5.14 14.95
C ASP A 178 4.08 -6.26 14.82
N GLY A 179 3.97 -7.13 15.83
CA GLY A 179 3.08 -8.28 15.83
C GLY A 179 3.68 -9.55 15.20
N SER A 180 4.88 -9.49 14.62
CA SER A 180 5.58 -10.68 14.13
C SER A 180 5.84 -11.68 15.26
N LEU A 181 5.76 -12.98 14.95
CA LEU A 181 6.07 -14.06 15.87
C LEU A 181 7.38 -14.75 15.49
N VAL A 182 8.17 -15.09 16.50
CA VAL A 182 9.45 -15.80 16.32
C VAL A 182 9.45 -17.03 17.23
N GLU A 183 9.39 -18.20 16.62
CA GLU A 183 9.66 -19.46 17.30
C GLU A 183 11.17 -19.65 17.39
N VAL A 184 11.65 -19.97 18.57
CA VAL A 184 13.07 -20.12 18.88
C VAL A 184 13.32 -21.54 19.37
N ASN A 185 14.21 -22.26 18.69
CA ASN A 185 14.60 -23.60 19.04
C ASN A 185 15.59 -23.64 20.23
N GLU A 186 15.92 -24.82 20.70
CA GLU A 186 16.97 -25.02 21.72
C GLU A 186 18.34 -24.50 21.25
N ARG A 187 19.23 -24.20 22.23
CA ARG A 187 20.61 -23.76 21.96
C ARG A 187 20.73 -22.59 20.99
N THR A 188 19.70 -21.80 20.92
CA THR A 188 19.62 -20.63 20.03
C THR A 188 20.04 -19.39 20.80
N GLU A 189 20.79 -18.53 20.13
CA GLU A 189 21.24 -17.23 20.63
C GLU A 189 20.90 -16.15 19.63
N LEU A 190 20.11 -15.18 20.06
CA LEU A 190 19.65 -14.09 19.22
C LEU A 190 19.56 -12.76 19.98
N ALA A 191 19.57 -11.65 19.23
CA ALA A 191 19.32 -10.31 19.73
C ALA A 191 18.43 -9.53 18.75
N PHE A 192 17.82 -8.45 19.25
CA PHE A 192 16.97 -7.58 18.44
C PHE A 192 17.58 -6.20 18.32
N GLU A 193 17.54 -5.67 17.11
CA GLU A 193 17.89 -4.28 16.80
C GLU A 193 16.77 -3.67 15.96
N SER A 194 16.49 -2.39 16.17
CA SER A 194 15.51 -1.69 15.36
C SER A 194 16.00 -0.32 14.99
N THR A 195 15.75 0.05 13.75
CA THR A 195 15.86 1.41 13.27
C THR A 195 14.50 1.85 12.76
N PHE A 196 14.37 3.10 12.31
CA PHE A 196 13.11 3.58 11.75
C PHE A 196 12.64 2.75 10.54
N THR A 197 13.59 2.38 9.66
CA THR A 197 13.28 1.65 8.40
C THR A 197 13.48 0.15 8.48
N ARG A 198 14.13 -0.37 9.52
CA ARG A 198 14.50 -1.79 9.62
C ARG A 198 14.30 -2.34 11.01
N ARG A 199 13.77 -3.55 11.08
CA ARG A 199 13.76 -4.40 12.26
C ARG A 199 14.67 -5.58 12.00
N THR A 200 15.64 -5.82 12.86
CA THR A 200 16.67 -6.83 12.65
C THR A 200 16.66 -7.82 13.79
N ILE A 201 16.57 -9.08 13.48
CA ILE A 201 16.86 -10.20 14.37
C ILE A 201 18.28 -10.65 14.07
N ARG A 202 19.20 -10.49 15.01
CA ARG A 202 20.55 -11.06 14.90
C ARG A 202 20.53 -12.47 15.43
N LEU A 203 20.67 -13.44 14.58
CA LEU A 203 20.79 -14.85 14.95
C LEU A 203 22.27 -15.24 14.97
N ASN A 204 22.84 -15.30 16.15
CA ASN A 204 24.25 -15.67 16.33
C ASN A 204 24.44 -17.18 16.09
N ARG A 205 23.52 -18.02 16.59
CA ARG A 205 23.49 -19.46 16.38
C ARG A 205 22.10 -20.02 16.68
N GLY A 206 21.84 -21.24 16.19
CA GLY A 206 20.60 -21.99 16.40
C GLY A 206 19.61 -21.82 15.29
N ASP A 207 18.33 -22.11 15.58
CA ASP A 207 17.25 -22.18 14.61
C ASP A 207 16.07 -21.33 15.05
N ILE A 208 15.51 -20.60 14.12
CA ILE A 208 14.29 -19.83 14.35
C ILE A 208 13.32 -20.00 13.19
N ILE A 209 12.02 -19.92 13.49
CA ILE A 209 10.96 -19.73 12.48
C ILE A 209 10.33 -18.35 12.73
N VAL A 210 10.27 -17.55 11.70
CA VAL A 210 9.73 -16.20 11.77
C VAL A 210 8.44 -16.13 10.97
N GLN A 211 7.34 -15.77 11.63
CA GLN A 211 6.08 -15.39 11.02
C GLN A 211 6.04 -13.85 11.00
N ALA A 212 6.52 -13.27 9.91
CA ALA A 212 6.60 -11.82 9.78
C ALA A 212 5.23 -11.22 9.49
N ALA A 213 4.80 -10.28 10.31
CA ALA A 213 3.64 -9.46 10.04
C ALA A 213 3.85 -8.62 8.75
N PRO A 214 2.78 -8.27 8.02
CA PRO A 214 2.88 -7.41 6.84
C PRO A 214 3.51 -6.06 7.17
N GLN A 215 4.63 -5.75 6.52
CA GLN A 215 5.37 -4.53 6.75
C GLN A 215 4.86 -3.41 5.81
N ARG A 216 4.06 -2.48 6.33
CA ARG A 216 3.62 -1.30 5.56
C ARG A 216 4.79 -0.37 5.24
N PHE A 217 5.69 -0.19 6.21
CA PHE A 217 6.91 0.61 6.08
C PHE A 217 8.10 -0.18 6.60
N GLY A 218 9.23 -0.11 5.88
CA GLY A 218 10.44 -0.78 6.27
C GLY A 218 10.47 -2.27 5.90
N ARG A 219 11.35 -3.01 6.58
CA ARG A 219 11.60 -4.44 6.35
C ARG A 219 11.96 -5.13 7.64
N LEU A 220 11.50 -6.36 7.82
CA LEU A 220 12.05 -7.27 8.82
C LEU A 220 13.23 -8.02 8.20
N GLN A 221 14.33 -8.07 8.93
CA GLN A 221 15.55 -8.76 8.51
C GLN A 221 16.00 -9.76 9.56
N VAL A 222 16.50 -10.89 9.13
CA VAL A 222 17.28 -11.80 9.97
C VAL A 222 18.71 -11.81 9.48
N TRP A 223 19.61 -11.45 10.36
CA TRP A 223 21.04 -11.41 10.10
C TRP A 223 21.71 -12.57 10.82
N THR A 224 22.46 -13.32 10.09
CA THR A 224 23.39 -14.31 10.62
C THR A 224 24.83 -13.86 10.35
N ARG A 225 25.80 -14.67 10.66
CA ARG A 225 27.22 -14.35 10.38
C ARG A 225 27.50 -14.15 8.88
N ASP A 226 26.79 -14.88 8.01
CA ASP A 226 27.09 -14.97 6.57
C ASP A 226 25.85 -14.79 5.67
N SER A 227 24.69 -14.51 6.25
CA SER A 227 23.45 -14.37 5.50
C SER A 227 22.60 -13.21 6.01
N VAL A 228 21.90 -12.56 5.10
CA VAL A 228 20.86 -11.56 5.42
C VAL A 228 19.58 -11.96 4.69
N ALA A 229 18.56 -12.33 5.43
CA ALA A 229 17.21 -12.59 4.92
C ALA A 229 16.34 -11.35 5.16
N SER A 230 15.70 -10.83 4.11
CA SER A 230 14.85 -9.62 4.17
C SER A 230 13.45 -9.96 3.68
N VAL A 231 12.43 -9.55 4.46
CA VAL A 231 11.02 -9.89 4.22
C VAL A 231 10.10 -8.70 4.40
N LYS A 232 8.88 -8.81 3.84
CA LYS A 232 7.79 -7.85 4.02
C LYS A 232 6.50 -8.45 4.59
N GLY A 233 6.45 -9.78 4.77
CA GLY A 233 5.28 -10.52 5.27
C GLY A 233 5.39 -11.94 4.75
N THR A 234 6.02 -12.83 5.51
CA THR A 234 6.38 -14.19 5.09
C THR A 234 6.54 -15.08 6.30
N VAL A 235 6.37 -16.38 6.11
CA VAL A 235 6.75 -17.40 7.09
C VAL A 235 8.00 -18.11 6.57
N PHE A 236 9.08 -18.05 7.34
CA PHE A 236 10.37 -18.62 6.91
C PHE A 236 11.20 -19.08 8.10
N ALA A 237 12.06 -20.04 7.88
CA ALA A 237 13.01 -20.55 8.86
C ALA A 237 14.42 -20.07 8.54
N VAL A 238 15.22 -19.83 9.59
CA VAL A 238 16.65 -19.52 9.48
C VAL A 238 17.39 -20.36 10.49
N SER A 239 18.38 -21.08 9.99
CA SER A 239 19.37 -21.84 10.78
C SER A 239 20.73 -21.17 10.66
N SER A 240 21.47 -21.07 11.76
CA SER A 240 22.83 -20.51 11.81
C SER A 240 23.73 -21.35 12.70
N GLY A 241 24.86 -21.77 12.17
CA GLY A 241 25.83 -22.59 12.89
C GLY A 241 27.25 -22.52 12.31
N LEU A 242 28.09 -23.42 12.75
CA LEU A 242 29.49 -23.50 12.28
C LEU A 242 29.59 -23.87 10.81
N ALA A 243 28.67 -24.68 10.31
CA ALA A 243 28.63 -25.09 8.92
C ALA A 243 28.14 -24.00 7.96
N GLY A 244 27.63 -22.89 8.48
CA GLY A 244 27.04 -21.80 7.71
C GLY A 244 25.60 -21.50 8.13
N SER A 245 24.87 -20.83 7.24
CA SER A 245 23.47 -20.49 7.45
C SER A 245 22.60 -21.05 6.33
N LEU A 246 21.37 -21.41 6.71
CA LEU A 246 20.34 -21.89 5.81
C LEU A 246 19.07 -21.05 6.00
N VAL A 247 18.50 -20.55 4.91
CA VAL A 247 17.23 -19.85 4.89
C VAL A 247 16.23 -20.66 4.08
N SER A 248 15.08 -20.97 4.67
CA SER A 248 14.03 -21.80 4.06
C SER A 248 12.69 -21.09 4.10
N VAL A 249 11.94 -21.08 3.01
CA VAL A 249 10.67 -20.33 2.88
C VAL A 249 9.48 -21.28 2.98
N ILE A 250 8.63 -21.05 3.97
CA ILE A 250 7.38 -21.79 4.17
C ILE A 250 6.25 -21.12 3.39
N GLU A 251 6.15 -19.79 3.50
CA GLU A 251 5.11 -18.97 2.84
C GLU A 251 5.69 -17.66 2.36
N GLY A 252 5.24 -17.18 1.19
CA GLY A 252 5.62 -15.91 0.62
C GLY A 252 6.96 -15.91 -0.10
N ALA A 253 7.72 -14.84 0.03
CA ALA A 253 9.03 -14.68 -0.62
C ALA A 253 10.04 -13.97 0.27
N VAL A 254 11.28 -14.45 0.27
CA VAL A 254 12.40 -13.94 1.07
C VAL A 254 13.54 -13.53 0.14
N GLN A 255 13.99 -12.30 0.28
CA GLN A 255 15.21 -11.85 -0.38
C GLN A 255 16.41 -12.22 0.48
N VAL A 256 17.25 -13.11 -0.01
CA VAL A 256 18.43 -13.62 0.72
C VAL A 256 19.69 -13.08 0.05
N ARG A 257 20.60 -12.54 0.87
CA ARG A 257 21.95 -12.17 0.48
C ARG A 257 22.94 -13.06 1.23
N GLN A 258 23.78 -13.72 0.51
CA GLN A 258 24.80 -14.65 1.01
C GLN A 258 26.10 -14.46 0.24
N PRO A 259 27.26 -15.03 0.66
CA PRO A 259 28.51 -14.96 -0.09
C PRO A 259 28.38 -15.47 -1.54
N ARG A 260 27.47 -16.41 -1.77
CA ARG A 260 27.15 -16.99 -3.10
C ARG A 260 26.28 -16.09 -3.98
N GLY A 261 25.91 -14.91 -3.52
CA GLY A 261 25.12 -13.93 -4.24
C GLY A 261 23.78 -13.60 -3.58
N GLN A 262 22.94 -12.87 -4.31
CA GLN A 262 21.62 -12.46 -3.87
C GLN A 262 20.56 -13.25 -4.65
N ARG A 263 19.58 -13.80 -3.93
CA ARG A 263 18.49 -14.60 -4.50
C ARG A 263 17.14 -14.22 -3.89
N LEU A 264 16.09 -14.32 -4.67
CA LEU A 264 14.72 -14.28 -4.18
C LEU A 264 14.24 -15.73 -4.05
N LEU A 265 14.04 -16.17 -2.82
CA LEU A 265 13.48 -17.48 -2.52
C LEU A 265 11.97 -17.36 -2.46
N ARG A 266 11.29 -18.33 -3.04
CA ARG A 266 9.85 -18.51 -2.96
C ARG A 266 9.51 -19.70 -2.06
N ARG A 267 8.25 -19.87 -1.75
CA ARG A 267 7.73 -21.01 -0.98
C ARG A 267 8.34 -22.33 -1.44
N GLY A 268 8.69 -23.19 -0.47
CA GLY A 268 9.30 -24.49 -0.70
C GLY A 268 10.77 -24.45 -1.14
N GLN A 269 11.37 -23.24 -1.24
CA GLN A 269 12.77 -23.09 -1.61
C GLN A 269 13.63 -22.80 -0.39
N ALA A 270 14.88 -23.27 -0.45
CA ALA A 270 15.90 -22.99 0.54
C ALA A 270 17.19 -22.51 -0.12
N ALA A 271 17.98 -21.71 0.60
CA ALA A 271 19.31 -21.28 0.21
C ALA A 271 20.31 -21.45 1.34
N ALA A 272 21.37 -22.16 1.05
CA ALA A 272 22.50 -22.38 1.94
C ALA A 272 23.64 -21.40 1.63
N SER A 273 24.32 -20.91 2.67
CA SER A 273 25.49 -20.05 2.52
C SER A 273 26.73 -20.83 2.10
N THR A 274 26.76 -22.13 2.41
CA THR A 274 27.88 -23.03 2.15
C THR A 274 27.42 -24.32 1.47
N PRO A 275 28.30 -25.02 0.72
CA PRO A 275 27.96 -26.31 0.10
C PRO A 275 27.58 -27.41 1.10
N ALA A 276 28.08 -27.35 2.32
CA ALA A 276 27.80 -28.32 3.37
C ALA A 276 26.33 -28.45 3.76
N LEU A 277 25.56 -27.35 3.50
CA LEU A 277 24.14 -27.27 3.79
C LEU A 277 23.25 -27.40 2.56
N ASP A 278 23.82 -27.60 1.36
CA ASP A 278 23.06 -27.79 0.12
C ASP A 278 22.20 -29.06 0.19
N GLY A 279 21.01 -29.01 -0.39
CA GLY A 279 20.08 -30.12 -0.43
C GLY A 279 19.27 -30.39 0.83
N ILE A 280 19.41 -29.58 1.89
CA ILE A 280 18.54 -29.67 3.05
C ILE A 280 17.17 -29.13 2.67
N SER A 281 16.12 -29.95 2.83
CA SER A 281 14.75 -29.56 2.49
C SER A 281 14.14 -28.62 3.52
N VAL A 282 13.11 -27.87 3.11
CA VAL A 282 12.37 -26.96 4.01
C VAL A 282 11.77 -27.72 5.19
N GLU A 283 11.19 -28.90 4.92
CA GLU A 283 10.56 -29.74 5.94
C GLU A 283 11.55 -30.10 7.05
N ARG A 284 12.79 -30.41 6.69
CA ARG A 284 13.82 -30.75 7.68
C ARG A 284 14.20 -29.56 8.56
N THR A 285 14.16 -28.35 8.03
CA THR A 285 14.50 -27.14 8.78
C THR A 285 13.44 -26.72 9.79
N ILE A 286 12.20 -27.18 9.62
CA ILE A 286 11.07 -26.83 10.49
C ILE A 286 10.58 -27.98 11.37
N ALA A 287 11.13 -29.19 11.21
CA ALA A 287 10.73 -30.41 11.91
C ALA A 287 10.76 -30.30 13.46
N TRP A 288 11.57 -29.40 13.99
CA TRP A 288 11.69 -29.18 15.43
C TRP A 288 10.54 -28.33 16.02
N SER A 289 9.78 -27.61 15.19
CA SER A 289 8.67 -26.75 15.65
C SER A 289 7.50 -27.60 16.16
N GLU A 290 6.84 -27.12 17.19
CA GLU A 290 5.55 -27.67 17.65
C GLU A 290 4.44 -27.50 16.61
N ASN A 291 4.60 -26.55 15.69
CA ASN A 291 3.70 -26.28 14.57
C ASN A 291 4.14 -26.96 13.27
N ALA A 292 5.10 -27.89 13.29
CA ALA A 292 5.67 -28.51 12.09
C ALA A 292 4.60 -29.12 11.18
N GLU A 293 3.67 -29.88 11.74
CA GLU A 293 2.55 -30.50 11.00
C GLU A 293 1.68 -29.44 10.28
N LYS A 294 1.42 -28.30 10.95
CA LYS A 294 0.68 -27.21 10.37
C LYS A 294 1.44 -26.56 9.20
N TYR A 295 2.74 -26.40 9.33
CA TYR A 295 3.58 -25.87 8.26
C TYR A 295 3.69 -26.85 7.08
N TYR A 296 3.79 -28.16 7.33
CA TYR A 296 3.77 -29.17 6.27
C TYR A 296 2.46 -29.16 5.49
N ALA A 297 1.33 -29.14 6.23
CA ALA A 297 0.01 -29.04 5.61
C ALA A 297 -0.13 -27.77 4.77
N LEU A 298 0.30 -26.62 5.30
CA LEU A 298 0.27 -25.36 4.57
C LEU A 298 1.12 -25.38 3.29
N LEU A 299 2.35 -25.91 3.38
CA LEU A 299 3.21 -26.07 2.21
C LEU A 299 2.54 -26.92 1.12
N GLY A 300 1.93 -28.05 1.49
CA GLY A 300 1.22 -28.95 0.58
C GLY A 300 0.00 -28.30 -0.07
N GLU A 301 -0.85 -27.66 0.72
CA GLU A 301 -2.06 -26.98 0.24
C GLU A 301 -1.74 -25.84 -0.74
N LEU A 302 -0.79 -24.99 -0.37
CA LEU A 302 -0.39 -23.88 -1.21
C LEU A 302 0.31 -24.34 -2.50
N ALA A 303 1.08 -25.46 -2.46
CA ALA A 303 1.66 -26.06 -3.66
C ALA A 303 0.58 -26.63 -4.60
N ALA A 304 -0.46 -27.23 -4.04
CA ALA A 304 -1.58 -27.74 -4.81
C ALA A 304 -2.40 -26.62 -5.46
N ILE A 305 -2.61 -25.50 -4.76
CA ILE A 305 -3.27 -24.30 -5.31
C ILE A 305 -2.45 -23.73 -6.45
N GLU A 306 -1.14 -23.55 -6.27
CA GLU A 306 -0.25 -23.00 -7.31
C GLU A 306 -0.27 -23.88 -8.57
N LYS A 307 -0.21 -25.20 -8.41
CA LYS A 307 -0.31 -26.14 -9.53
C LYS A 307 -1.66 -26.01 -10.24
N SER A 308 -2.74 -25.89 -9.51
CA SER A 308 -4.10 -25.74 -10.08
C SER A 308 -4.23 -24.41 -10.82
N VAL A 309 -3.76 -23.31 -10.25
CA VAL A 309 -3.77 -21.97 -10.88
C VAL A 309 -2.91 -21.96 -12.15
N ALA A 310 -1.71 -22.54 -12.10
CA ALA A 310 -0.82 -22.62 -13.26
C ALA A 310 -1.43 -23.45 -14.41
N ALA A 311 -2.16 -24.53 -14.08
CA ALA A 311 -2.85 -25.36 -15.07
C ALA A 311 -4.04 -24.64 -15.72
N THR A 312 -4.74 -23.77 -14.97
CA THR A 312 -5.95 -23.08 -15.44
C THR A 312 -5.63 -21.77 -16.15
N HIS A 313 -4.56 -21.09 -15.74
CA HIS A 313 -4.25 -19.73 -16.15
C HIS A 313 -2.83 -19.59 -16.75
N SER A 314 -2.41 -20.50 -17.61
CA SER A 314 -1.27 -20.22 -18.49
C SER A 314 -1.72 -19.17 -19.51
N PRO A 315 -1.37 -17.87 -19.35
CA PRO A 315 -1.72 -16.89 -20.34
C PRO A 315 -0.98 -17.23 -21.63
N ALA A 316 -1.69 -17.74 -22.62
CA ALA A 316 -1.15 -17.85 -23.95
C ALA A 316 -0.71 -16.44 -24.40
N VAL A 317 0.52 -16.32 -24.85
CA VAL A 317 0.99 -15.06 -25.45
C VAL A 317 0.08 -14.74 -26.62
N ARG A 318 -0.79 -13.74 -26.46
CA ARG A 318 -1.66 -13.26 -27.53
C ARG A 318 -0.84 -12.34 -28.41
N THR A 319 -0.53 -12.79 -29.61
CA THR A 319 0.16 -11.99 -30.65
C THR A 319 -0.80 -11.10 -31.41
N GLN A 320 -2.13 -11.27 -31.23
CA GLN A 320 -3.15 -10.48 -31.91
C GLN A 320 -4.08 -9.84 -30.88
N SER A 321 -4.31 -8.55 -31.03
CA SER A 321 -5.29 -7.79 -30.26
C SER A 321 -6.38 -7.27 -31.19
N SER A 322 -7.64 -7.42 -30.78
CA SER A 322 -8.79 -6.84 -31.51
C SER A 322 -8.79 -5.31 -31.55
N LEU A 323 -7.96 -4.69 -30.73
CA LEU A 323 -7.80 -3.22 -30.66
C LEU A 323 -6.74 -2.68 -31.62
N LEU A 324 -5.91 -3.53 -32.21
CA LEU A 324 -4.87 -3.10 -33.18
C LEU A 324 -5.42 -2.27 -34.35
N PRO A 325 -6.58 -2.63 -34.96
CA PRO A 325 -7.15 -1.85 -36.07
C PRO A 325 -7.62 -0.44 -35.69
N TYR A 326 -7.83 -0.18 -34.40
CA TYR A 326 -8.32 1.12 -33.89
C TYR A 326 -7.18 2.03 -33.40
N LEU A 327 -5.92 1.61 -33.55
CA LEU A 327 -4.78 2.44 -33.14
C LEU A 327 -4.57 3.59 -34.13
N PRO A 328 -4.28 4.81 -33.63
CA PRO A 328 -3.93 5.94 -34.47
C PRO A 328 -2.69 5.63 -35.32
N ALA A 329 -2.69 6.12 -36.56
CA ALA A 329 -1.50 6.05 -37.42
C ALA A 329 -0.31 6.77 -36.75
N GLY A 330 0.85 6.11 -36.66
CA GLY A 330 2.04 6.62 -35.99
C GLY A 330 2.23 6.18 -34.55
N SER A 331 1.37 5.32 -34.01
CA SER A 331 1.59 4.72 -32.68
C SER A 331 2.89 3.91 -32.68
N LEU A 332 3.83 4.28 -31.79
CA LEU A 332 5.14 3.61 -31.66
C LEU A 332 5.11 2.41 -30.72
N VAL A 333 4.22 2.44 -29.73
CA VAL A 333 4.11 1.39 -28.71
C VAL A 333 2.64 1.15 -28.40
N TYR A 334 2.25 -0.12 -28.37
CA TYR A 334 0.95 -0.57 -27.91
C TYR A 334 1.13 -1.65 -26.84
N VAL A 335 0.53 -1.45 -25.68
CA VAL A 335 0.54 -2.42 -24.58
C VAL A 335 -0.91 -2.76 -24.24
N ALA A 336 -1.28 -4.03 -24.42
CA ALA A 336 -2.58 -4.55 -24.00
C ALA A 336 -2.38 -5.46 -22.79
N LEU A 337 -3.03 -5.12 -21.67
CA LEU A 337 -3.12 -6.01 -20.52
C LEU A 337 -4.38 -6.85 -20.65
N PRO A 338 -4.28 -8.19 -20.45
CA PRO A 338 -5.46 -9.04 -20.45
C PRO A 338 -6.38 -8.66 -19.27
N ASN A 339 -7.69 -8.86 -19.43
CA ASN A 339 -8.62 -8.74 -18.32
C ASN A 339 -8.34 -9.87 -17.31
N LEU A 340 -7.70 -9.53 -16.20
CA LEU A 340 -7.34 -10.47 -15.12
C LEU A 340 -8.51 -10.74 -14.16
N GLY A 341 -9.60 -9.99 -14.22
CA GLY A 341 -10.73 -10.12 -13.30
C GLY A 341 -11.27 -11.54 -13.21
N PRO A 342 -11.62 -12.22 -14.31
CA PRO A 342 -12.09 -13.60 -14.26
C PRO A 342 -11.08 -14.58 -13.67
N ALA A 343 -9.79 -14.41 -13.97
CA ALA A 343 -8.71 -15.25 -13.46
C ALA A 343 -8.52 -15.08 -11.95
N ILE A 344 -8.57 -13.83 -11.46
CA ILE A 344 -8.51 -13.52 -10.03
C ILE A 344 -9.73 -14.10 -9.32
N GLY A 345 -10.95 -13.91 -9.84
CA GLY A 345 -12.17 -14.45 -9.26
C GLY A 345 -12.15 -15.98 -9.16
N GLN A 346 -11.69 -16.68 -10.20
CA GLN A 346 -11.55 -18.15 -10.18
C GLN A 346 -10.48 -18.61 -9.18
N THR A 347 -9.38 -17.87 -9.06
CA THR A 347 -8.33 -18.18 -8.06
C THR A 347 -8.86 -18.01 -6.64
N VAL A 348 -9.60 -16.94 -6.36
CA VAL A 348 -10.23 -16.72 -5.05
C VAL A 348 -11.23 -17.82 -4.74
N ALA A 349 -12.12 -18.15 -5.67
CA ALA A 349 -13.10 -19.24 -5.49
C ALA A 349 -12.42 -20.60 -5.22
N LEU A 350 -11.31 -20.90 -5.91
CA LEU A 350 -10.53 -22.11 -5.66
C LEU A 350 -9.94 -22.13 -4.25
N ILE A 351 -9.38 -21.00 -3.79
CA ILE A 351 -8.83 -20.90 -2.44
C ILE A 351 -9.94 -21.07 -1.40
N GLU A 352 -11.10 -20.43 -1.58
CA GLU A 352 -12.24 -20.54 -0.67
C GLU A 352 -12.80 -21.96 -0.60
N GLN A 353 -12.93 -22.62 -1.75
CA GLN A 353 -13.34 -24.01 -1.82
C GLN A 353 -12.39 -24.94 -1.05
N ARG A 354 -11.09 -24.78 -1.22
CA ARG A 354 -10.08 -25.56 -0.49
C ARG A 354 -10.02 -25.20 0.99
N ALA A 355 -10.16 -23.93 1.34
CA ALA A 355 -10.22 -23.47 2.73
C ALA A 355 -11.45 -24.02 3.48
N ALA A 356 -12.55 -24.31 2.78
CA ALA A 356 -13.69 -25.01 3.38
C ALA A 356 -13.33 -26.45 3.82
N GLN A 357 -12.39 -27.09 3.14
CA GLN A 357 -11.98 -28.49 3.36
C GLN A 357 -10.76 -28.62 4.28
N SER A 358 -9.89 -27.61 4.33
CA SER A 358 -8.64 -27.59 5.10
C SER A 358 -8.69 -26.53 6.22
N ALA A 359 -8.60 -26.96 7.48
CA ALA A 359 -8.58 -26.06 8.63
C ALA A 359 -7.35 -25.13 8.60
N VAL A 360 -6.20 -25.67 8.21
CA VAL A 360 -4.94 -24.91 8.11
C VAL A 360 -5.04 -23.82 7.05
N LEU A 361 -5.61 -24.16 5.88
CA LEU A 361 -5.79 -23.19 4.81
C LEU A 361 -6.85 -22.14 5.16
N ARG A 362 -7.88 -22.52 5.90
CA ARG A 362 -8.92 -21.60 6.40
C ARG A 362 -8.32 -20.58 7.35
N GLU A 363 -7.53 -21.02 8.33
CA GLU A 363 -6.84 -20.14 9.27
C GLU A 363 -5.88 -19.20 8.54
N TRP A 364 -5.13 -19.70 7.58
CA TRP A 364 -4.26 -18.89 6.73
C TRP A 364 -5.06 -17.86 5.93
N TRP A 365 -6.15 -18.28 5.28
CA TRP A 365 -7.00 -17.38 4.46
C TRP A 365 -7.69 -16.29 5.28
N THR A 366 -8.00 -16.56 6.54
CA THR A 366 -8.63 -15.58 7.45
C THR A 366 -7.62 -14.72 8.20
N SER A 367 -6.33 -15.04 8.12
CA SER A 367 -5.29 -14.24 8.77
C SER A 367 -5.24 -12.81 8.22
N GLN A 368 -4.73 -11.86 9.02
CA GLN A 368 -4.61 -10.45 8.60
C GLN A 368 -3.78 -10.25 7.32
N GLN A 369 -2.88 -11.18 7.02
CA GLN A 369 -2.05 -11.16 5.81
C GLN A 369 -2.88 -11.35 4.53
N THR A 370 -3.95 -12.13 4.60
CA THR A 370 -4.83 -12.40 3.45
C THR A 370 -6.01 -11.45 3.37
N LEU A 371 -6.38 -10.76 4.45
CA LEU A 371 -7.42 -9.73 4.44
C LEU A 371 -7.12 -8.62 3.42
N GLN A 372 -5.85 -8.29 3.22
CA GLN A 372 -5.44 -7.30 2.21
C GLN A 372 -5.70 -7.75 0.77
N LEU A 373 -5.64 -9.07 0.49
CA LEU A 373 -5.99 -9.61 -0.82
C LEU A 373 -7.49 -9.58 -1.09
N LYS A 374 -8.33 -9.70 -0.05
CA LYS A 374 -9.80 -9.65 -0.17
C LYS A 374 -10.33 -8.25 -0.45
N GLU A 375 -9.62 -7.21 -0.03
CA GLU A 375 -9.99 -5.80 -0.31
C GLU A 375 -9.66 -5.38 -1.76
N PHE A 376 -8.84 -6.16 -2.48
CA PHE A 376 -8.46 -5.90 -3.87
C PHE A 376 -9.32 -6.64 -4.91
N VAL A 377 -10.19 -7.53 -4.48
CA VAL A 377 -11.11 -8.33 -5.30
C VAL A 377 -12.55 -7.90 -5.08
#